data_8ebb97a403207145e9889f02ce897e73
#
_entry.id   8ebb97a403207145e9889f02ce897e73
#
_cell.length_a   1.000
_cell.length_b   1.000
_cell.length_c   1.000
_cell.angle_alpha   90.00
_cell.angle_beta   90.00
_cell.angle_gamma   90.00
#
_symmetry.space_group_name_H-M   'P 1'
#
loop_
_entity.id
_entity.type
_entity.pdbx_description
1 polymer ?
#
loop_
_entity_poly.entity_id
_entity_poly.type
_entity_poly.pdbx_seq_one_letter_code
_entity_poly.pdbx_strand_id
1 'polypeptide(L)'
;MLAVRVPVSDSVAAIAAGPAGPRVGAFFDLDGTLVSGFTATVHASDRIRRGQARVGEVLGILEASLRYRFGRMQFERLLVRAAGYLQGESIHELDELGEQLFSRHVAARVYPHMREIVQAHQQRGHTVVLSSSALTIHAEPVARFLGISRVVCNQFELDEHGALTGQIVRPVVWGSQKATAVQRLCVANDIDLQRSYFYADGDEDIALMSLVGHPRPVNPRPGLAAMAAQRGWPVLRVTGPDGRTRARSLRTVASVGWSALMRYAASTTLRRER
;
A
#
# COMPACT_ATOMS: atom_id res chain seq x y z
N MET A 1 -6.17 1.91 -28.31
CA MET A 1 -6.58 3.24 -27.81
C MET A 1 -5.67 3.63 -26.65
N LEU A 2 -5.30 4.91 -26.52
CA LEU A 2 -4.59 5.41 -25.33
C LEU A 2 -5.62 5.73 -24.24
N ALA A 3 -5.29 5.43 -22.99
CA ALA A 3 -6.15 5.81 -21.86
C ALA A 3 -6.29 7.34 -21.77
N VAL A 4 -7.48 7.83 -21.48
CA VAL A 4 -7.77 9.26 -21.31
C VAL A 4 -7.04 9.76 -20.06
N ARG A 5 -6.14 10.72 -20.20
CA ARG A 5 -5.47 11.38 -19.08
C ARG A 5 -6.33 12.52 -18.56
N VAL A 6 -6.51 12.58 -17.26
CA VAL A 6 -7.28 13.64 -16.60
C VAL A 6 -6.35 14.39 -15.63
N PRO A 7 -6.31 15.73 -15.70
CA PRO A 7 -5.63 16.56 -14.72
C PRO A 7 -6.21 16.37 -13.32
N VAL A 8 -5.38 16.56 -12.30
CA VAL A 8 -5.84 16.49 -10.90
C VAL A 8 -6.88 17.56 -10.59
N SER A 9 -6.69 18.80 -11.11
CA SER A 9 -7.65 19.89 -11.01
C SER A 9 -9.05 19.51 -11.49
N ASP A 10 -9.12 18.84 -12.64
CA ASP A 10 -10.40 18.43 -13.24
C ASP A 10 -11.05 17.33 -12.42
N SER A 11 -10.25 16.43 -11.82
CA SER A 11 -10.73 15.40 -10.89
C SER A 11 -11.29 16.04 -9.61
N VAL A 12 -10.61 17.02 -9.04
CA VAL A 12 -11.08 17.78 -7.86
C VAL A 12 -12.37 18.52 -8.18
N ALA A 13 -12.44 19.19 -9.34
CA ALA A 13 -13.64 19.89 -9.80
C ALA A 13 -14.83 18.92 -10.00
N ALA A 14 -14.58 17.75 -10.59
CA ALA A 14 -15.60 16.70 -10.77
C ALA A 14 -16.10 16.14 -9.42
N ILE A 15 -15.24 15.97 -8.42
CA ILE A 15 -15.64 15.57 -7.06
C ILE A 15 -16.51 16.66 -6.44
N ALA A 16 -16.12 17.93 -6.56
CA ALA A 16 -16.86 19.08 -6.02
C ALA A 16 -18.25 19.24 -6.66
N ALA A 17 -18.37 18.96 -7.96
CA ALA A 17 -19.64 19.00 -8.69
C ALA A 17 -20.51 17.75 -8.51
N GLY A 18 -19.91 16.63 -8.04
CA GLY A 18 -20.58 15.35 -7.90
C GLY A 18 -21.51 15.25 -6.70
N PRO A 19 -22.13 14.08 -6.49
CA PRO A 19 -22.99 13.84 -5.35
C PRO A 19 -22.20 13.99 -4.03
N ALA A 20 -22.88 14.44 -2.97
CA ALA A 20 -22.30 14.59 -1.64
C ALA A 20 -22.82 13.50 -0.67
N GLY A 21 -22.16 13.42 0.49
CA GLY A 21 -22.63 12.64 1.64
C GLY A 21 -21.98 11.26 1.78
N PRO A 22 -22.23 10.59 2.92
CA PRO A 22 -21.48 9.42 3.35
C PRO A 22 -21.79 8.14 2.54
N ARG A 23 -22.86 8.15 1.74
CA ARG A 23 -23.18 7.03 0.84
C ARG A 23 -22.26 6.95 -0.38
N VAL A 24 -21.44 7.96 -0.63
CA VAL A 24 -20.39 7.93 -1.64
C VAL A 24 -19.10 7.50 -0.98
N GLY A 25 -18.53 6.38 -1.39
CA GLY A 25 -17.22 5.91 -0.95
C GLY A 25 -16.10 6.52 -1.78
N ALA A 26 -14.98 6.83 -1.13
CA ALA A 26 -13.73 7.16 -1.79
C ALA A 26 -12.62 6.25 -1.26
N PHE A 27 -12.30 5.23 -2.03
CA PHE A 27 -11.34 4.20 -1.66
C PHE A 27 -9.98 4.50 -2.26
N PHE A 28 -8.92 4.37 -1.46
CA PHE A 28 -7.56 4.66 -1.88
C PHE A 28 -6.65 3.48 -1.57
N ASP A 29 -5.91 3.01 -2.57
CA ASP A 29 -4.75 2.16 -2.31
C ASP A 29 -3.59 2.98 -1.73
N LEU A 30 -2.61 2.31 -1.14
CA LEU A 30 -1.49 2.93 -0.43
C LEU A 30 -0.26 3.11 -1.32
N ASP A 31 0.41 1.99 -1.60
CA ASP A 31 1.73 1.94 -2.22
C ASP A 31 1.65 2.20 -3.73
N GLY A 32 2.31 3.26 -4.22
CA GLY A 32 2.21 3.69 -5.61
C GLY A 32 1.02 4.61 -5.91
N THR A 33 0.09 4.74 -4.96
CA THR A 33 -1.15 5.53 -5.07
C THR A 33 -1.17 6.74 -4.15
N LEU A 34 -1.24 6.55 -2.83
CA LEU A 34 -1.13 7.65 -1.84
C LEU A 34 0.33 8.00 -1.55
N VAL A 35 1.20 6.99 -1.55
CA VAL A 35 2.62 7.10 -1.21
C VAL A 35 3.47 6.63 -2.39
N SER A 36 4.52 7.38 -2.68
CA SER A 36 5.51 7.01 -3.70
C SER A 36 6.38 5.86 -3.19
N GLY A 37 6.36 4.73 -3.90
CA GLY A 37 7.15 3.53 -3.57
C GLY A 37 6.42 2.54 -2.68
N PHE A 38 7.17 1.69 -1.98
CA PHE A 38 6.68 0.59 -1.15
C PHE A 38 6.98 0.86 0.32
N THR A 39 5.96 0.95 1.17
CA THR A 39 6.11 1.23 2.61
C THR A 39 6.80 0.09 3.36
N ALA A 40 6.49 -1.16 3.03
CA ALA A 40 7.13 -2.33 3.65
C ALA A 40 8.66 -2.37 3.48
N THR A 41 9.20 -1.77 2.40
CA THR A 41 10.66 -1.69 2.20
C THR A 41 11.35 -0.78 3.20
N VAL A 42 10.64 0.22 3.73
CA VAL A 42 11.17 1.13 4.75
C VAL A 42 11.40 0.36 6.04
N HIS A 43 10.41 -0.45 6.46
CA HIS A 43 10.49 -1.30 7.65
C HIS A 43 11.63 -2.32 7.53
N ALA A 44 11.68 -3.08 6.42
CA ALA A 44 12.73 -4.06 6.17
C ALA A 44 14.13 -3.42 6.20
N SER A 45 14.29 -2.24 5.58
CA SER A 45 15.57 -1.52 5.56
C SER A 45 15.98 -1.02 6.94
N ASP A 46 15.05 -0.63 7.79
CA ASP A 46 15.33 -0.19 9.15
C ASP A 46 15.79 -1.36 10.03
N ARG A 47 15.09 -2.50 9.99
CA ARG A 47 15.49 -3.74 10.70
C ARG A 47 16.91 -4.18 10.32
N ILE A 48 17.24 -4.14 9.03
CA ILE A 48 18.60 -4.47 8.55
C ILE A 48 19.63 -3.47 9.11
N ARG A 49 19.33 -2.17 9.08
CA ARG A 49 20.25 -1.14 9.60
C ARG A 49 20.51 -1.25 11.10
N ARG A 50 19.50 -1.63 11.87
CA ARG A 50 19.60 -1.85 13.33
C ARG A 50 20.22 -3.19 13.70
N GLY A 51 20.54 -4.05 12.72
CA GLY A 51 21.08 -5.40 12.95
C GLY A 51 20.07 -6.35 13.59
N GLN A 52 18.78 -6.05 13.51
CA GLN A 52 17.67 -6.86 14.05
C GLN A 52 17.25 -7.97 13.09
N ALA A 53 17.55 -7.83 11.79
CA ALA A 53 17.25 -8.84 10.78
C ALA A 53 18.36 -9.90 10.74
N ARG A 54 18.00 -11.19 10.90
CA ARG A 54 18.93 -12.30 10.72
C ARG A 54 19.24 -12.49 9.24
N VAL A 55 20.44 -12.96 8.90
CA VAL A 55 20.85 -13.21 7.49
C VAL A 55 19.87 -14.14 6.79
N GLY A 56 19.41 -15.20 7.47
CA GLY A 56 18.40 -16.13 6.93
C GLY A 56 17.04 -15.50 6.66
N GLU A 57 16.62 -14.52 7.47
CA GLU A 57 15.41 -13.72 7.27
C GLU A 57 15.52 -12.89 5.98
N VAL A 58 16.61 -12.14 5.82
CA VAL A 58 16.84 -11.30 4.63
C VAL A 58 16.87 -12.14 3.36
N LEU A 59 17.62 -13.25 3.38
CA LEU A 59 17.68 -14.19 2.26
C LEU A 59 16.34 -14.84 1.97
N GLY A 60 15.59 -15.21 3.01
CA GLY A 60 14.27 -15.81 2.89
C GLY A 60 13.22 -14.87 2.29
N ILE A 61 13.22 -13.59 2.69
CA ILE A 61 12.34 -12.57 2.10
C ILE A 61 12.74 -12.29 0.65
N LEU A 62 14.03 -12.22 0.36
CA LEU A 62 14.53 -12.00 -0.99
C LEU A 62 14.12 -13.14 -1.93
N GLU A 63 14.33 -14.39 -1.50
CA GLU A 63 13.89 -15.57 -2.24
C GLU A 63 12.38 -15.57 -2.48
N ALA A 64 11.57 -15.32 -1.43
CA ALA A 64 10.12 -15.27 -1.54
C ALA A 64 9.64 -14.15 -2.48
N SER A 65 10.28 -12.97 -2.41
CA SER A 65 9.98 -11.84 -3.29
C SER A 65 10.31 -12.14 -4.75
N LEU A 66 11.42 -12.85 -5.02
CA LEU A 66 11.77 -13.31 -6.36
C LEU A 66 10.76 -14.35 -6.87
N ARG A 67 10.40 -15.34 -6.04
CA ARG A 67 9.38 -16.34 -6.42
C ARG A 67 8.03 -15.70 -6.71
N TYR A 68 7.60 -14.72 -5.89
CA TYR A 68 6.39 -13.95 -6.13
C TYR A 68 6.46 -13.21 -7.47
N ARG A 69 7.57 -12.49 -7.72
CA ARG A 69 7.79 -11.73 -8.96
C ARG A 69 7.71 -12.59 -10.23
N PHE A 70 8.16 -13.85 -10.16
CA PHE A 70 8.11 -14.81 -11.26
C PHE A 70 6.83 -15.65 -11.27
N GLY A 71 5.80 -15.28 -10.50
CA GLY A 71 4.53 -16.01 -10.43
C GLY A 71 4.62 -17.39 -9.78
N ARG A 72 5.74 -17.71 -9.12
CA ARG A 72 5.99 -19.01 -8.46
C ARG A 72 5.54 -19.06 -7.01
N MET A 73 5.01 -17.96 -6.49
CA MET A 73 4.49 -17.84 -5.12
C MET A 73 3.30 -16.89 -5.10
N GLN A 74 2.26 -17.24 -4.34
CA GLN A 74 1.11 -16.37 -4.11
C GLN A 74 1.47 -15.28 -3.08
N PHE A 75 0.83 -14.10 -3.20
CA PHE A 75 1.05 -12.96 -2.29
C PHE A 75 0.83 -13.34 -0.81
N GLU A 76 -0.22 -14.11 -0.52
CA GLU A 76 -0.52 -14.57 0.83
C GLU A 76 0.65 -15.33 1.47
N ARG A 77 1.27 -16.26 0.72
CA ARG A 77 2.44 -17.01 1.20
C ARG A 77 3.66 -16.12 1.48
N LEU A 78 3.86 -15.09 0.64
CA LEU A 78 4.90 -14.11 0.85
C LEU A 78 4.65 -13.33 2.15
N LEU A 79 3.39 -12.88 2.37
CA LEU A 79 3.00 -12.10 3.54
C LEU A 79 3.11 -12.91 4.83
N VAL A 80 2.60 -14.15 4.85
CA VAL A 80 2.72 -15.08 6.00
C VAL A 80 4.18 -15.38 6.30
N ARG A 81 5.01 -15.59 5.29
CA ARG A 81 6.45 -15.81 5.52
C ARG A 81 7.12 -14.59 6.14
N ALA A 82 6.76 -13.38 5.69
CA ALA A 82 7.27 -12.14 6.29
C ALA A 82 6.80 -11.98 7.75
N ALA A 83 5.53 -12.31 8.04
CA ALA A 83 4.98 -12.28 9.40
C ALA A 83 5.68 -13.29 10.33
N GLY A 84 6.02 -14.48 9.83
CA GLY A 84 6.72 -15.51 10.60
C GLY A 84 8.08 -15.05 11.15
N TYR A 85 8.75 -14.10 10.49
CA TYR A 85 10.00 -13.53 11.01
C TYR A 85 9.79 -12.53 12.15
N LEU A 86 8.55 -12.09 12.38
CA LEU A 86 8.17 -11.18 13.45
C LEU A 86 7.46 -11.91 14.61
N GLN A 87 7.39 -13.23 14.56
CA GLN A 87 6.75 -14.03 15.62
C GLN A 87 7.34 -13.69 16.99
N GLY A 88 6.46 -13.46 17.97
CA GLY A 88 6.82 -13.12 19.34
C GLY A 88 7.13 -11.63 19.56
N GLU A 89 7.18 -10.79 18.50
CA GLU A 89 7.29 -9.34 18.68
C GLU A 89 5.95 -8.74 19.17
N SER A 90 6.02 -7.68 19.95
CA SER A 90 4.83 -6.96 20.44
C SER A 90 4.21 -6.11 19.34
N ILE A 91 2.89 -6.19 19.15
CA ILE A 91 2.17 -5.33 18.21
C ILE A 91 2.33 -3.85 18.59
N HIS A 92 2.35 -3.52 19.88
CA HIS A 92 2.51 -2.15 20.34
C HIS A 92 3.87 -1.55 19.94
N GLU A 93 4.96 -2.33 20.11
CA GLU A 93 6.30 -1.90 19.68
C GLU A 93 6.39 -1.72 18.16
N LEU A 94 5.72 -2.60 17.40
CA LEU A 94 5.66 -2.48 15.94
C LEU A 94 4.83 -1.30 15.47
N ASP A 95 3.73 -0.97 16.13
CA ASP A 95 2.92 0.21 15.83
C ASP A 95 3.70 1.49 16.11
N GLU A 96 4.39 1.58 17.25
CA GLU A 96 5.28 2.71 17.56
C GLU A 96 6.40 2.85 16.52
N LEU A 97 7.01 1.75 16.12
CA LEU A 97 8.01 1.73 15.07
C LEU A 97 7.42 2.19 13.73
N GLY A 98 6.20 1.74 13.40
CA GLY A 98 5.45 2.17 12.21
C GLY A 98 5.30 3.69 12.16
N GLU A 99 4.90 4.33 13.26
CA GLU A 99 4.79 5.79 13.39
C GLU A 99 6.14 6.50 13.22
N GLN A 100 7.18 5.98 13.84
CA GLN A 100 8.53 6.55 13.71
C GLN A 100 9.04 6.47 12.28
N LEU A 101 8.84 5.34 11.61
CA LEU A 101 9.27 5.13 10.23
C LEU A 101 8.44 5.97 9.26
N PHE A 102 7.14 6.10 9.51
CA PHE A 102 6.28 6.99 8.75
C PHE A 102 6.81 8.43 8.82
N SER A 103 6.98 8.96 10.02
CA SER A 103 7.43 10.34 10.24
C SER A 103 8.79 10.62 9.57
N ARG A 104 9.75 9.68 9.69
CA ARG A 104 11.13 9.87 9.18
C ARG A 104 11.27 9.63 7.68
N HIS A 105 10.48 8.73 7.09
CA HIS A 105 10.78 8.20 5.75
C HIS A 105 9.60 8.15 4.80
N VAL A 106 8.36 8.12 5.28
CA VAL A 106 7.17 7.93 4.44
C VAL A 106 6.41 9.23 4.25
N ALA A 107 6.27 10.08 5.26
CA ALA A 107 5.50 11.31 5.20
C ALA A 107 5.91 12.21 4.02
N ALA A 108 7.22 12.36 3.78
CA ALA A 108 7.77 13.11 2.64
C ALA A 108 7.53 12.45 1.27
N ARG A 109 6.98 11.22 1.23
CA ARG A 109 6.68 10.48 -0.01
C ARG A 109 5.20 10.48 -0.35
N VAL A 110 4.34 11.04 0.51
CA VAL A 110 2.92 11.20 0.21
C VAL A 110 2.77 12.12 -0.99
N TYR A 111 2.01 11.68 -2.00
CA TYR A 111 1.77 12.49 -3.19
C TYR A 111 0.91 13.71 -2.84
N PRO A 112 1.40 14.96 -3.06
CA PRO A 112 0.64 16.17 -2.77
C PRO A 112 -0.72 16.20 -3.45
N HIS A 113 -0.77 15.85 -4.73
CA HIS A 113 -1.99 15.79 -5.52
C HIS A 113 -3.01 14.77 -4.98
N MET A 114 -2.55 13.64 -4.45
CA MET A 114 -3.46 12.65 -3.85
C MET A 114 -4.00 13.15 -2.52
N ARG A 115 -3.22 13.92 -1.76
CA ARG A 115 -3.71 14.62 -0.56
C ARG A 115 -4.83 15.60 -0.90
N GLU A 116 -4.70 16.37 -1.98
CA GLU A 116 -5.76 17.28 -2.47
C GLU A 116 -7.04 16.51 -2.82
N ILE A 117 -6.92 15.37 -3.49
CA ILE A 117 -8.06 14.51 -3.83
C ILE A 117 -8.74 13.95 -2.57
N VAL A 118 -7.96 13.46 -1.59
CA VAL A 118 -8.50 12.99 -0.30
C VAL A 118 -9.29 14.12 0.38
N GLN A 119 -8.72 15.32 0.46
CA GLN A 119 -9.36 16.49 1.05
C GLN A 119 -10.66 16.88 0.31
N ALA A 120 -10.67 16.82 -1.03
CA ALA A 120 -11.87 17.09 -1.81
C ALA A 120 -13.01 16.12 -1.48
N HIS A 121 -12.72 14.83 -1.32
CA HIS A 121 -13.70 13.85 -0.87
C HIS A 121 -14.18 14.11 0.55
N GLN A 122 -13.28 14.42 1.48
CA GLN A 122 -13.62 14.78 2.86
C GLN A 122 -14.55 15.99 2.92
N GLN A 123 -14.25 17.04 2.15
CA GLN A 123 -15.08 18.25 2.05
C GLN A 123 -16.49 17.99 1.50
N ARG A 124 -16.65 16.96 0.66
CA ARG A 124 -17.96 16.51 0.15
C ARG A 124 -18.70 15.59 1.13
N GLY A 125 -18.12 15.28 2.28
CA GLY A 125 -18.70 14.37 3.26
C GLY A 125 -18.73 12.91 2.80
N HIS A 126 -17.87 12.51 1.86
CA HIS A 126 -17.76 11.12 1.39
C HIS A 126 -17.15 10.25 2.48
N THR A 127 -17.49 8.97 2.49
CA THR A 127 -16.80 7.97 3.32
C THR A 127 -15.46 7.66 2.70
N VAL A 128 -14.39 8.24 3.27
CA VAL A 128 -13.01 8.04 2.79
C VAL A 128 -12.40 6.82 3.48
N VAL A 129 -11.84 5.91 2.68
CA VAL A 129 -11.29 4.63 3.15
C VAL A 129 -9.92 4.40 2.53
N LEU A 130 -8.92 4.09 3.34
CA LEU A 130 -7.67 3.53 2.86
C LEU A 130 -7.86 2.02 2.70
N SER A 131 -7.71 1.48 1.49
CA SER A 131 -7.89 0.06 1.16
C SER A 131 -6.63 -0.50 0.54
N SER A 132 -5.82 -1.22 1.31
CA SER A 132 -4.49 -1.66 0.88
C SER A 132 -4.20 -3.11 1.23
N SER A 133 -3.30 -3.73 0.46
CA SER A 133 -2.70 -5.01 0.80
C SER A 133 -1.53 -4.92 1.78
N ALA A 134 -1.18 -3.72 2.23
CA ALA A 134 -0.20 -3.50 3.29
C ALA A 134 -0.71 -4.00 4.64
N LEU A 135 0.18 -4.07 5.63
CA LEU A 135 -0.16 -4.33 7.03
C LEU A 135 -0.57 -3.03 7.74
N THR A 136 -1.32 -3.15 8.85
CA THR A 136 -1.76 -2.04 9.70
C THR A 136 -0.64 -1.10 10.06
N ILE A 137 0.51 -1.61 10.48
CA ILE A 137 1.72 -0.84 10.84
C ILE A 137 2.23 0.08 9.73
N HIS A 138 1.87 -0.17 8.48
CA HIS A 138 2.21 0.67 7.33
C HIS A 138 1.05 1.59 6.91
N ALA A 139 -0.18 1.08 6.97
CA ALA A 139 -1.36 1.75 6.46
C ALA A 139 -1.91 2.82 7.42
N GLU A 140 -1.99 2.51 8.71
CA GLU A 140 -2.60 3.38 9.70
C GLU A 140 -1.87 4.72 9.91
N PRO A 141 -0.52 4.78 9.98
CA PRO A 141 0.17 6.07 10.08
C PRO A 141 -0.14 7.01 8.91
N VAL A 142 -0.26 6.46 7.70
CA VAL A 142 -0.64 7.25 6.50
C VAL A 142 -2.10 7.68 6.58
N ALA A 143 -3.00 6.79 7.03
CA ALA A 143 -4.41 7.12 7.20
C ALA A 143 -4.59 8.26 8.21
N ARG A 144 -3.94 8.18 9.38
CA ARG A 144 -3.96 9.25 10.40
C ARG A 144 -3.45 10.58 9.86
N PHE A 145 -2.32 10.56 9.14
CA PHE A 145 -1.74 11.76 8.53
C PHE A 145 -2.67 12.43 7.51
N LEU A 146 -3.45 11.65 6.78
CA LEU A 146 -4.41 12.14 5.78
C LEU A 146 -5.81 12.40 6.36
N GLY A 147 -6.04 12.16 7.66
CA GLY A 147 -7.35 12.29 8.28
C GLY A 147 -8.35 11.24 7.81
N ILE A 148 -7.89 10.06 7.41
CA ILE A 148 -8.72 8.92 6.99
C ILE A 148 -8.96 8.04 8.22
N SER A 149 -10.22 7.92 8.63
CA SER A 149 -10.60 7.17 9.83
C SER A 149 -10.89 5.67 9.59
N ARG A 150 -11.04 5.26 8.33
CA ARG A 150 -11.39 3.88 7.98
C ARG A 150 -10.28 3.24 7.17
N VAL A 151 -9.79 2.08 7.63
CA VAL A 151 -8.73 1.33 6.98
C VAL A 151 -9.19 -0.10 6.73
N VAL A 152 -9.00 -0.59 5.51
CA VAL A 152 -9.17 -1.99 5.11
C VAL A 152 -7.81 -2.50 4.66
N CYS A 153 -7.13 -3.27 5.50
CA CYS A 153 -5.78 -3.78 5.22
C CYS A 153 -5.53 -5.12 5.91
N ASN A 154 -4.36 -5.69 5.71
CA ASN A 154 -3.96 -6.92 6.39
C ASN A 154 -3.57 -6.64 7.84
N GLN A 155 -3.85 -7.61 8.71
CA GLN A 155 -3.54 -7.55 10.13
C GLN A 155 -2.74 -8.77 10.55
N PHE A 156 -1.81 -8.58 11.48
CA PHE A 156 -1.19 -9.70 12.16
C PHE A 156 -2.19 -10.42 13.05
N GLU A 157 -2.06 -11.74 13.13
CA GLU A 157 -2.74 -12.51 14.16
C GLU A 157 -1.95 -12.41 15.48
N LEU A 158 -2.68 -12.13 16.57
CA LEU A 158 -2.10 -11.88 17.89
C LEU A 158 -2.50 -13.00 18.85
N ASP A 159 -1.64 -13.29 19.80
CA ASP A 159 -1.96 -14.11 20.95
C ASP A 159 -2.69 -13.29 22.05
N GLU A 160 -3.01 -13.95 23.18
CA GLU A 160 -3.70 -13.33 24.31
C GLU A 160 -2.90 -12.23 25.04
N HIS A 161 -1.59 -12.14 24.76
CA HIS A 161 -0.68 -11.14 25.34
C HIS A 161 -0.37 -10.00 24.36
N GLY A 162 -0.93 -10.01 23.16
CA GLY A 162 -0.66 -9.02 22.12
C GLY A 162 0.65 -9.22 21.39
N ALA A 163 1.26 -10.41 21.49
CA ALA A 163 2.41 -10.78 20.68
C ALA A 163 1.98 -11.42 19.35
N LEU A 164 2.77 -11.22 18.32
CA LEU A 164 2.51 -11.77 16.99
C LEU A 164 2.66 -13.30 16.99
N THR A 165 1.65 -14.02 16.49
CA THR A 165 1.71 -15.48 16.29
C THR A 165 2.59 -15.90 15.10
N GLY A 166 3.00 -14.93 14.25
CA GLY A 166 3.67 -15.19 12.98
C GLY A 166 2.70 -15.50 11.85
N GLN A 167 1.41 -15.32 12.07
CA GLN A 167 0.35 -15.50 11.08
C GLN A 167 -0.33 -14.17 10.73
N ILE A 168 -1.15 -14.19 9.70
CA ILE A 168 -1.95 -13.06 9.22
C ILE A 168 -3.42 -13.42 9.34
N VAL A 169 -4.25 -12.49 9.81
CA VAL A 169 -5.70 -12.66 9.88
C VAL A 169 -6.27 -12.91 8.48
N ARG A 170 -7.10 -13.92 8.34
CA ARG A 170 -7.70 -14.31 7.07
C ARG A 170 -9.14 -13.82 6.93
N PRO A 171 -9.62 -13.57 5.70
CA PRO A 171 -8.91 -13.68 4.41
C PRO A 171 -7.92 -12.54 4.19
N VAL A 172 -6.79 -12.81 3.51
CA VAL A 172 -5.79 -11.80 3.17
C VAL A 172 -6.35 -10.78 2.18
N VAL A 173 -6.19 -9.51 2.47
CA VAL A 173 -6.65 -8.38 1.65
C VAL A 173 -5.73 -8.22 0.45
N TRP A 174 -6.06 -8.91 -0.65
CA TRP A 174 -5.34 -8.89 -1.92
C TRP A 174 -6.27 -9.25 -3.09
N GLY A 175 -6.13 -8.58 -4.23
CA GLY A 175 -6.87 -8.91 -5.45
C GLY A 175 -8.38 -8.95 -5.23
N SER A 176 -9.04 -10.05 -5.58
CA SER A 176 -10.49 -10.23 -5.39
C SER A 176 -10.92 -10.19 -3.92
N GLN A 177 -10.08 -10.63 -3.00
CA GLN A 177 -10.40 -10.55 -1.56
C GLN A 177 -10.41 -9.10 -1.05
N LYS A 178 -9.57 -8.22 -1.61
CA LYS A 178 -9.64 -6.77 -1.36
C LYS A 178 -10.99 -6.20 -1.82
N ALA A 179 -11.44 -6.59 -3.01
CA ALA A 179 -12.75 -6.19 -3.52
C ALA A 179 -13.89 -6.68 -2.61
N THR A 180 -13.84 -7.95 -2.18
CA THR A 180 -14.82 -8.53 -1.23
C THR A 180 -14.83 -7.80 0.11
N ALA A 181 -13.67 -7.46 0.66
CA ALA A 181 -13.57 -6.73 1.94
C ALA A 181 -14.20 -5.32 1.83
N VAL A 182 -13.94 -4.61 0.73
CA VAL A 182 -14.55 -3.30 0.46
C VAL A 182 -16.07 -3.43 0.26
N GLN A 183 -16.55 -4.45 -0.48
CA GLN A 183 -17.97 -4.68 -0.63
C GLN A 183 -18.69 -4.92 0.72
N ARG A 184 -18.09 -5.71 1.62
CA ARG A 184 -18.64 -5.93 2.98
C ARG A 184 -18.71 -4.62 3.75
N LEU A 185 -17.66 -3.80 3.69
CA LEU A 185 -17.67 -2.47 4.32
C LEU A 185 -18.76 -1.58 3.75
N CYS A 186 -18.96 -1.60 2.42
CA CYS A 186 -20.02 -0.82 1.76
C CYS A 186 -21.41 -1.24 2.24
N VAL A 187 -21.70 -2.54 2.29
CA VAL A 187 -22.98 -3.06 2.79
C VAL A 187 -23.20 -2.65 4.25
N ALA A 188 -22.20 -2.79 5.11
CA ALA A 188 -22.30 -2.45 6.53
C ALA A 188 -22.49 -0.95 6.81
N ASN A 189 -22.15 -0.06 5.85
CA ASN A 189 -22.22 1.39 6.01
C ASN A 189 -23.12 2.11 5.00
N ASP A 190 -23.99 1.38 4.29
CA ASP A 190 -24.90 1.91 3.25
C ASP A 190 -24.17 2.75 2.17
N ILE A 191 -23.00 2.29 1.73
CA ILE A 191 -22.21 2.94 0.69
C ILE A 191 -22.59 2.37 -0.68
N ASP A 192 -22.90 3.25 -1.63
CA ASP A 192 -23.24 2.90 -3.00
C ASP A 192 -21.97 2.84 -3.86
N LEU A 193 -21.53 1.64 -4.23
CA LEU A 193 -20.34 1.42 -5.07
C LEU A 193 -20.45 2.08 -6.45
N GLN A 194 -21.66 2.17 -7.04
CA GLN A 194 -21.84 2.78 -8.37
C GLN A 194 -21.67 4.31 -8.34
N ARG A 195 -21.76 4.91 -7.17
CA ARG A 195 -21.49 6.35 -6.96
C ARG A 195 -20.11 6.61 -6.38
N SER A 196 -19.37 5.54 -6.11
CA SER A 196 -18.09 5.58 -5.37
C SER A 196 -16.87 5.61 -6.28
N TYR A 197 -15.76 6.06 -5.72
CA TYR A 197 -14.47 6.23 -6.37
C TYR A 197 -13.45 5.22 -5.84
N PHE A 198 -12.59 4.73 -6.71
CA PHE A 198 -11.43 3.95 -6.29
C PHE A 198 -10.17 4.37 -7.03
N TYR A 199 -9.10 4.63 -6.27
CA TYR A 199 -7.80 5.10 -6.71
C TYR A 199 -6.76 4.02 -6.44
N ALA A 200 -6.05 3.53 -7.47
CA ALA A 200 -5.00 2.52 -7.34
C ALA A 200 -4.05 2.50 -8.53
N ASP A 201 -2.84 1.92 -8.34
CA ASP A 201 -1.83 1.76 -9.40
C ASP A 201 -1.66 0.32 -9.87
N GLY A 202 -2.13 -0.67 -9.10
CA GLY A 202 -1.81 -2.09 -9.24
C GLY A 202 -2.74 -2.90 -10.14
N ASP A 203 -2.19 -3.91 -10.82
CA ASP A 203 -2.95 -4.85 -11.64
C ASP A 203 -3.89 -5.72 -10.78
N GLU A 204 -3.51 -5.97 -9.51
CA GLU A 204 -4.31 -6.66 -8.50
C GLU A 204 -5.61 -5.94 -8.13
N ASP A 205 -5.68 -4.64 -8.40
CA ASP A 205 -6.82 -3.78 -8.05
C ASP A 205 -7.92 -3.73 -9.14
N ILE A 206 -7.69 -4.38 -10.29
CA ILE A 206 -8.66 -4.43 -11.41
C ILE A 206 -10.03 -4.94 -10.94
N ALA A 207 -10.05 -5.90 -10.02
CA ALA A 207 -11.30 -6.45 -9.50
C ALA A 207 -12.16 -5.36 -8.82
N LEU A 208 -11.58 -4.59 -7.90
CA LEU A 208 -12.27 -3.50 -7.19
C LEU A 208 -12.56 -2.31 -8.13
N MET A 209 -11.61 -1.96 -9.02
CA MET A 209 -11.82 -0.93 -10.05
C MET A 209 -13.07 -1.20 -10.91
N SER A 210 -13.34 -2.49 -11.19
CA SER A 210 -14.49 -2.88 -12.02
C SER A 210 -15.83 -2.82 -11.29
N LEU A 211 -15.84 -2.65 -9.99
CA LEU A 211 -17.07 -2.61 -9.16
C LEU A 211 -17.56 -1.19 -8.87
N VAL A 212 -16.64 -0.22 -8.91
CA VAL A 212 -17.00 1.17 -8.60
C VAL A 212 -17.46 1.93 -9.85
N GLY A 213 -18.34 2.91 -9.66
CA GLY A 213 -18.80 3.75 -10.77
C GLY A 213 -17.76 4.74 -11.27
N HIS A 214 -16.77 5.10 -10.40
CA HIS A 214 -15.74 6.06 -10.73
C HIS A 214 -14.33 5.47 -10.52
N PRO A 215 -13.87 4.51 -11.35
CA PRO A 215 -12.52 4.01 -11.31
C PRO A 215 -11.51 5.10 -11.71
N ARG A 216 -10.41 5.22 -10.96
CA ARG A 216 -9.37 6.24 -11.14
C ARG A 216 -7.97 5.60 -11.04
N PRO A 217 -7.49 4.94 -12.09
CA PRO A 217 -6.11 4.44 -12.11
C PRO A 217 -5.10 5.58 -11.92
N VAL A 218 -4.19 5.42 -10.95
CA VAL A 218 -3.15 6.42 -10.60
C VAL A 218 -1.80 5.86 -11.02
N ASN A 219 -1.08 6.51 -11.93
CA ASN A 219 0.22 6.03 -12.43
C ASN A 219 0.23 4.51 -12.72
N PRO A 220 -0.79 3.94 -13.40
CA PRO A 220 -1.07 2.51 -13.42
C PRO A 220 0.08 1.69 -13.98
N ARG A 221 0.24 0.46 -13.45
CA ARG A 221 1.07 -0.60 -14.01
C ARG A 221 0.53 -1.07 -15.35
N PRO A 222 1.33 -1.82 -16.15
CA PRO A 222 0.96 -2.14 -17.53
C PRO A 222 -0.40 -2.85 -17.69
N GLY A 223 -0.75 -3.80 -16.83
CA GLY A 223 -2.02 -4.52 -16.88
C GLY A 223 -3.22 -3.61 -16.60
N LEU A 224 -3.15 -2.83 -15.52
CA LEU A 224 -4.18 -1.85 -15.19
C LEU A 224 -4.26 -0.73 -16.24
N ALA A 225 -3.12 -0.31 -16.81
CA ALA A 225 -3.11 0.68 -17.89
C ALA A 225 -3.79 0.17 -19.17
N ALA A 226 -3.57 -1.10 -19.53
CA ALA A 226 -4.22 -1.74 -20.66
C ALA A 226 -5.74 -1.86 -20.42
N MET A 227 -6.16 -2.28 -19.23
CA MET A 227 -7.57 -2.35 -18.85
C MET A 227 -8.23 -0.99 -18.86
N ALA A 228 -7.56 0.06 -18.34
CA ALA A 228 -8.04 1.42 -18.35
C ALA A 228 -8.26 1.94 -19.79
N ALA A 229 -7.33 1.65 -20.70
CA ALA A 229 -7.47 1.99 -22.11
C ALA A 229 -8.64 1.25 -22.77
N GLN A 230 -8.82 -0.03 -22.46
CA GLN A 230 -9.91 -0.85 -23.01
C GLN A 230 -11.29 -0.37 -22.52
N ARG A 231 -11.40 0.01 -21.24
CA ARG A 231 -12.66 0.39 -20.60
C ARG A 231 -12.92 1.90 -20.59
N GLY A 232 -12.02 2.70 -21.12
CA GLY A 232 -12.14 4.16 -21.13
C GLY A 232 -12.01 4.78 -19.72
N TRP A 233 -11.35 4.12 -18.78
CA TRP A 233 -11.16 4.66 -17.43
C TRP A 233 -10.22 5.85 -17.44
N PRO A 234 -10.59 6.98 -16.81
CA PRO A 234 -9.75 8.17 -16.77
C PRO A 234 -8.54 7.94 -15.83
N VAL A 235 -7.34 8.12 -16.39
CA VAL A 235 -6.06 7.90 -15.70
C VAL A 235 -5.51 9.19 -15.13
N LEU A 236 -5.18 9.16 -13.84
CA LEU A 236 -4.46 10.23 -13.16
C LEU A 236 -2.95 10.03 -13.29
N ARG A 237 -2.23 11.12 -13.56
CA ARG A 237 -0.76 11.14 -13.49
C ARG A 237 -0.33 12.11 -12.41
N VAL A 238 0.26 11.55 -11.34
CA VAL A 238 0.76 12.32 -10.21
C VAL A 238 2.28 12.19 -10.12
N THR A 239 2.93 13.26 -9.68
CA THR A 239 4.37 13.30 -9.42
C THR A 239 4.62 13.35 -7.92
N GLY A 240 5.64 12.64 -7.48
CA GLY A 240 6.10 12.71 -6.10
C GLY A 240 6.75 14.07 -5.80
N PRO A 241 7.05 14.35 -4.52
CA PRO A 241 7.74 15.57 -4.11
C PRO A 241 9.10 15.77 -4.79
N ASP A 242 9.71 14.68 -5.29
CA ASP A 242 10.96 14.67 -6.05
C ASP A 242 10.77 14.90 -7.57
N GLY A 243 9.57 15.27 -7.99
CA GLY A 243 9.22 15.51 -9.42
C GLY A 243 9.10 14.24 -10.26
N ARG A 244 9.15 13.03 -9.64
CA ARG A 244 9.08 11.76 -10.36
C ARG A 244 7.66 11.19 -10.31
N THR A 245 7.16 10.70 -11.44
CA THR A 245 5.84 10.07 -11.55
C THR A 245 5.78 8.67 -10.91
N ARG A 246 6.93 8.05 -10.68
CA ARG A 246 7.04 6.72 -10.09
C ARG A 246 8.41 6.59 -9.44
N ALA A 247 8.47 6.27 -8.15
CA ALA A 247 9.72 5.75 -7.61
C ALA A 247 10.10 4.51 -8.44
N ARG A 248 11.36 4.41 -8.84
CA ARG A 248 11.94 3.23 -9.55
C ARG A 248 11.86 1.97 -8.64
N SER A 249 10.64 1.61 -8.19
CA SER A 249 10.42 0.78 -7.01
C SER A 249 10.76 -0.70 -7.20
N LEU A 250 10.79 -1.22 -8.42
CA LEU A 250 11.06 -2.65 -8.62
C LEU A 250 12.54 -3.00 -8.85
N ARG A 251 13.36 -2.03 -9.27
CA ARG A 251 14.84 -2.18 -9.24
C ARG A 251 15.40 -1.93 -7.83
N THR A 252 14.71 -1.12 -7.01
CA THR A 252 15.18 -0.68 -5.70
C THR A 252 15.04 -1.76 -4.63
N VAL A 253 14.02 -2.63 -4.66
CA VAL A 253 13.91 -3.73 -3.68
C VAL A 253 15.08 -4.72 -3.86
N ALA A 254 15.42 -5.07 -5.10
CA ALA A 254 16.59 -5.92 -5.36
C ALA A 254 17.92 -5.19 -5.10
N SER A 255 18.03 -3.89 -5.42
CA SER A 255 19.29 -3.15 -5.25
C SER A 255 19.51 -2.64 -3.83
N VAL A 256 18.44 -2.27 -3.10
CA VAL A 256 18.56 -1.91 -1.67
C VAL A 256 18.83 -3.15 -0.84
N GLY A 257 18.17 -4.27 -1.13
CA GLY A 257 18.47 -5.57 -0.50
C GLY A 257 19.91 -6.00 -0.77
N TRP A 258 20.37 -5.90 -2.02
CA TRP A 258 21.75 -6.26 -2.39
C TRP A 258 22.80 -5.31 -1.79
N SER A 259 22.58 -4.00 -1.84
CA SER A 259 23.51 -3.01 -1.26
C SER A 259 23.53 -3.03 0.27
N ALA A 260 22.41 -3.36 0.92
CA ALA A 260 22.33 -3.56 2.37
C ALA A 260 22.99 -4.89 2.78
N LEU A 261 22.78 -5.96 2.00
CA LEU A 261 23.42 -7.26 2.20
C LEU A 261 24.94 -7.17 2.06
N MET A 262 25.45 -6.45 1.04
CA MET A 262 26.87 -6.25 0.84
C MET A 262 27.53 -5.42 1.95
N ARG A 263 26.84 -4.38 2.46
CA ARG A 263 27.33 -3.60 3.62
C ARG A 263 27.30 -4.42 4.90
N TYR A 264 26.29 -5.25 5.11
CA TYR A 264 26.18 -6.13 6.27
C TYR A 264 27.23 -7.25 6.23
N ALA A 265 27.45 -7.90 5.08
CA ALA A 265 28.51 -8.88 4.90
C ALA A 265 29.90 -8.28 5.17
N ALA A 266 30.18 -7.07 4.69
CA ALA A 266 31.42 -6.36 4.96
C ALA A 266 31.61 -6.03 6.45
N SER A 267 30.53 -5.68 7.16
CA SER A 267 30.59 -5.35 8.61
C SER A 267 30.76 -6.58 9.51
N THR A 268 30.29 -7.76 9.08
CA THR A 268 30.45 -9.03 9.83
C THR A 268 31.83 -9.66 9.62
N THR A 269 32.45 -9.44 8.47
CA THR A 269 33.84 -9.90 8.22
C THR A 269 34.82 -9.12 9.10
N LEU A 270 34.62 -7.81 9.26
CA LEU A 270 35.48 -6.95 10.12
C LEU A 270 35.32 -7.20 11.64
N ARG A 271 34.24 -7.87 12.09
CA ARG A 271 34.08 -8.26 13.52
C ARG A 271 34.66 -9.64 13.88
N ARG A 272 35.04 -10.46 12.89
CA ARG A 272 35.68 -11.76 13.11
C ARG A 272 37.22 -11.70 13.15
N GLU A 273 37.77 -10.56 12.80
CA GLU A 273 39.22 -10.31 12.79
C GLU A 273 39.70 -9.43 13.96
N ARG A 274 38.90 -9.26 15.00
CA ARG A 274 39.32 -8.62 16.27
C ARG A 274 39.08 -9.54 17.46
#